data_044d725ef3f35c724941cbecabc375e3
#
_entry.id   044d725ef3f35c724941cbecabc375e3
#
_cell.length_a   1.000
_cell.length_b   1.000
_cell.length_c   1.000
_cell.angle_alpha   90.00
_cell.angle_beta   90.00
_cell.angle_gamma   90.00
#
_symmetry.space_group_name_H-M   'P 1'
#
loop_
_entity.id
_entity.type
_entity.pdbx_description
1 polymer ?
#
loop_
_entity_poly.entity_id
_entity_poly.type
_entity_poly.pdbx_seq_one_letter_code
_entity_poly.pdbx_strand_id
1 'polypeptide(L)'
;EALEAPGHTGKLKRHFYWTKEQVTGLKTRSVMKGRTNSPKGKDGLRSGICIFNEIHQYENYANINVLTTGLGKKRHPRRTYYTTNGDIRGGPLDDLLETAAGILHRGEADGGLLPFLCRLDSREEVDDEANWQKANPSLPYRPDLLEEVRREYREWKQSPQKLPAFMTKRMNLPQSDADIAVTDWENIAATDRPLPDLEGWHCTAGLDYASMRDWASVDLHFKRGEERFDISRSWLCLRSPDLGRIKAPWRDWGEVTAVDEVEIAPELLADY
;
A
#
# COMPACT_ATOMS: atom_id res chain seq x y z
N GLU A 1 -11.10 20.95 15.92
CA GLU A 1 -12.05 20.18 16.77
C GLU A 1 -11.45 19.84 18.15
N ALA A 2 -10.33 19.09 18.25
CA ALA A 2 -9.75 18.71 19.55
C ALA A 2 -9.37 19.92 20.42
N LEU A 3 -8.89 21.00 19.82
CA LEU A 3 -8.54 22.25 20.52
C LEU A 3 -9.79 23.05 20.95
N GLU A 4 -10.92 22.79 20.36
CA GLU A 4 -12.21 23.45 20.61
C GLU A 4 -13.11 22.64 21.52
N ALA A 5 -12.68 21.46 21.97
CA ALA A 5 -13.46 20.61 22.84
C ALA A 5 -13.82 21.32 24.17
N PRO A 6 -15.03 21.12 24.71
CA PRO A 6 -15.45 21.70 25.97
C PRO A 6 -14.47 21.39 27.11
N GLY A 7 -14.17 22.38 27.93
CA GLY A 7 -13.24 22.27 29.07
C GLY A 7 -11.74 22.44 28.77
N HIS A 8 -11.32 22.34 27.50
CA HIS A 8 -9.92 22.53 27.13
C HIS A 8 -9.61 23.91 26.53
N THR A 9 -10.56 24.50 25.83
CA THR A 9 -10.39 25.74 25.05
C THR A 9 -9.82 26.89 25.90
N GLY A 10 -10.31 27.11 27.11
CA GLY A 10 -9.85 28.19 27.97
C GLY A 10 -8.41 28.00 28.46
N LYS A 11 -7.98 26.78 28.73
CA LYS A 11 -6.61 26.46 29.14
C LYS A 11 -5.64 26.59 27.97
N LEU A 12 -6.03 26.06 26.82
CA LEU A 12 -5.19 26.01 25.62
C LEU A 12 -5.00 27.37 24.98
N LYS A 13 -5.99 28.26 25.01
CA LYS A 13 -5.88 29.65 24.51
C LYS A 13 -4.80 30.50 25.22
N ARG A 14 -4.37 30.11 26.40
CA ARG A 14 -3.25 30.77 27.11
C ARG A 14 -1.89 30.45 26.52
N HIS A 15 -1.82 29.34 25.77
CA HIS A 15 -0.56 28.82 25.24
C HIS A 15 -0.52 28.83 23.72
N PHE A 16 -1.68 28.74 23.07
CA PHE A 16 -1.81 28.60 21.63
C PHE A 16 -2.86 29.54 21.05
N TYR A 17 -2.56 30.02 19.86
CA TYR A 17 -3.52 30.63 18.95
C TYR A 17 -3.68 29.70 17.75
N TRP A 18 -4.90 29.50 17.25
CA TRP A 18 -5.14 28.62 16.10
C TRP A 18 -6.18 29.19 15.15
N THR A 19 -6.02 28.78 13.90
CA THR A 19 -6.95 28.96 12.79
C THR A 19 -7.28 27.59 12.21
N LYS A 20 -8.09 27.52 11.16
CA LYS A 20 -8.34 26.27 10.43
C LYS A 20 -7.08 25.68 9.80
N GLU A 21 -6.07 26.48 9.50
CA GLU A 21 -4.87 26.05 8.77
C GLU A 21 -3.64 25.83 9.66
N GLN A 22 -3.58 26.48 10.81
CA GLN A 22 -2.37 26.43 11.63
C GLN A 22 -2.63 26.62 13.12
N VAL A 23 -1.70 26.08 13.92
CA VAL A 23 -1.61 26.31 15.36
C VAL A 23 -0.28 27.03 15.66
N THR A 24 -0.35 28.10 16.40
CA THR A 24 0.82 28.93 16.79
C THR A 24 1.00 28.92 18.30
N GLY A 25 2.18 28.53 18.77
CA GLY A 25 2.58 28.63 20.16
C GLY A 25 2.88 30.07 20.54
N LEU A 26 2.15 30.64 21.51
CA LEU A 26 2.25 32.05 21.86
C LEU A 26 3.63 32.41 22.43
N LYS A 27 4.18 31.54 23.26
CA LYS A 27 5.49 31.78 23.92
C LYS A 27 6.66 31.55 22.94
N THR A 28 6.62 30.48 22.15
CA THR A 28 7.75 30.07 21.32
C THR A 28 7.70 30.59 19.90
N ARG A 29 6.55 31.12 19.48
CA ARG A 29 6.26 31.51 18.10
C ARG A 29 6.38 30.31 17.11
N SER A 30 6.39 29.09 17.62
CA SER A 30 6.39 27.89 16.80
C SER A 30 5.05 27.76 16.07
N VAL A 31 5.10 27.30 14.82
CA VAL A 31 3.91 27.13 14.00
C VAL A 31 3.81 25.65 13.56
N MET A 32 2.66 25.03 13.80
CA MET A 32 2.26 23.76 13.20
C MET A 32 1.25 24.05 12.11
N LYS A 33 1.52 23.59 10.91
CA LYS A 33 0.67 23.82 9.74
C LYS A 33 0.41 22.51 8.99
N GLY A 34 -0.87 22.23 8.68
CA GLY A 34 -1.27 21.13 7.80
C GLY A 34 -0.83 21.38 6.35
N ARG A 35 -0.45 20.32 5.67
CA ARG A 35 -0.07 20.33 4.26
C ARG A 35 -0.73 19.16 3.54
N THR A 36 -1.12 19.38 2.29
CA THR A 36 -1.66 18.31 1.43
C THR A 36 -0.58 17.33 1.03
N ASN A 37 -0.97 16.14 0.61
CA ASN A 37 -0.04 15.12 0.09
C ASN A 37 0.36 15.41 -1.38
N SER A 38 0.86 16.61 -1.66
CA SER A 38 1.39 16.99 -2.98
C SER A 38 2.78 17.59 -2.82
N PRO A 39 3.79 17.18 -3.59
CA PRO A 39 5.13 17.76 -3.50
C PRO A 39 5.21 19.19 -4.01
N LYS A 40 4.27 19.63 -4.86
CA LYS A 40 4.29 20.97 -5.46
C LYS A 40 4.20 22.07 -4.41
N GLY A 41 5.06 23.07 -4.50
CA GLY A 41 5.07 24.26 -3.64
C GLY A 41 5.58 24.03 -2.22
N LYS A 42 6.27 22.92 -1.96
CA LYS A 42 6.88 22.62 -0.65
C LYS A 42 8.39 22.81 -0.61
N ASP A 43 9.01 23.06 -1.73
CA ASP A 43 10.43 23.38 -1.80
C ASP A 43 10.76 24.62 -0.96
N GLY A 44 11.90 24.56 -0.27
CA GLY A 44 12.39 25.67 0.57
C GLY A 44 11.77 25.73 1.97
N LEU A 45 10.85 24.85 2.34
CA LEU A 45 10.35 24.77 3.71
C LEU A 45 11.49 24.37 4.66
N ARG A 46 11.54 25.08 5.82
CA ARG A 46 12.57 24.84 6.85
C ARG A 46 11.93 24.37 8.15
N SER A 47 11.21 23.26 8.05
CA SER A 47 10.53 22.66 9.20
C SER A 47 11.55 22.09 10.20
N GLY A 48 11.27 22.19 11.49
CA GLY A 48 12.05 21.50 12.53
C GLY A 48 11.55 20.08 12.76
N ILE A 49 10.25 19.88 12.52
CA ILE A 49 9.58 18.60 12.66
C ILE A 49 8.69 18.39 11.43
N CYS A 50 8.75 17.22 10.82
CA CYS A 50 7.80 16.76 9.81
C CYS A 50 7.00 15.58 10.36
N ILE A 51 5.68 15.71 10.32
CA ILE A 51 4.75 14.66 10.71
C ILE A 51 4.08 14.15 9.43
N PHE A 52 4.32 12.89 9.11
CA PHE A 52 3.69 12.19 8.00
C PHE A 52 2.55 11.36 8.55
N ASN A 53 1.34 11.77 8.25
CA ASN A 53 0.13 11.06 8.65
C ASN A 53 -0.37 10.20 7.50
N GLU A 54 -0.90 9.03 7.82
CA GLU A 54 -1.42 8.06 6.84
C GLU A 54 -0.40 7.68 5.77
N ILE A 55 0.83 7.32 6.19
CA ILE A 55 1.91 7.03 5.26
C ILE A 55 1.63 5.80 4.37
N HIS A 56 0.68 4.95 4.77
CA HIS A 56 0.19 3.86 3.94
C HIS A 56 -0.42 4.30 2.61
N GLN A 57 -0.77 5.59 2.47
CA GLN A 57 -1.30 6.15 1.23
C GLN A 57 -0.21 6.70 0.29
N TYR A 58 1.06 6.59 0.68
CA TYR A 58 2.17 7.11 -0.12
C TYR A 58 2.69 6.03 -1.06
N GLU A 59 2.52 6.22 -2.34
CA GLU A 59 3.04 5.31 -3.37
C GLU A 59 4.57 5.41 -3.52
N ASN A 60 5.14 6.59 -3.22
CA ASN A 60 6.56 6.86 -3.41
C ASN A 60 7.09 7.93 -2.44
N TYR A 61 8.39 8.14 -2.47
CA TYR A 61 9.10 9.08 -1.60
C TYR A 61 9.05 10.55 -2.01
N ALA A 62 8.43 10.93 -3.13
CA ALA A 62 8.53 12.29 -3.68
C ALA A 62 8.15 13.37 -2.64
N ASN A 63 7.01 13.21 -1.97
CA ASN A 63 6.55 14.17 -0.96
C ASN A 63 7.41 14.12 0.33
N ILE A 64 7.87 12.95 0.73
CA ILE A 64 8.73 12.76 1.90
C ILE A 64 10.06 13.48 1.64
N ASN A 65 10.68 13.27 0.49
CA ASN A 65 11.98 13.84 0.15
C ASN A 65 11.96 15.37 0.11
N VAL A 66 10.93 15.98 -0.51
CA VAL A 66 10.79 17.43 -0.58
C VAL A 66 10.72 18.05 0.82
N LEU A 67 9.99 17.43 1.75
CA LEU A 67 9.87 17.93 3.11
C LEU A 67 11.12 17.65 3.97
N THR A 68 11.77 16.52 3.77
CA THR A 68 12.93 16.12 4.59
C THR A 68 14.23 16.81 4.18
N THR A 69 14.40 17.22 2.93
CA THR A 69 15.56 18.03 2.49
C THR A 69 15.67 19.35 3.25
N GLY A 70 14.54 19.93 3.70
CA GLY A 70 14.51 21.13 4.52
C GLY A 70 14.95 20.96 5.97
N LEU A 71 14.91 19.72 6.48
CA LEU A 71 15.19 19.41 7.90
C LEU A 71 16.67 19.60 8.25
N GLY A 72 17.61 19.33 7.35
CA GLY A 72 19.05 19.49 7.58
C GLY A 72 19.49 20.90 7.94
N LYS A 73 18.62 21.91 7.78
CA LYS A 73 18.86 23.29 8.17
C LYS A 73 18.49 23.61 9.65
N LYS A 74 18.07 22.59 10.40
CA LYS A 74 17.66 22.70 11.81
C LYS A 74 18.59 21.93 12.73
N ARG A 75 18.74 22.41 13.96
CA ARG A 75 19.67 21.85 14.94
C ARG A 75 19.26 20.45 15.43
N HIS A 76 17.95 20.20 15.56
CA HIS A 76 17.39 18.94 16.05
C HIS A 76 16.20 18.55 15.18
N PRO A 77 16.44 18.11 13.95
CA PRO A 77 15.36 17.75 13.05
C PRO A 77 14.70 16.43 13.50
N ARG A 78 13.39 16.34 13.31
CA ARG A 78 12.63 15.12 13.60
C ARG A 78 11.67 14.79 12.48
N ARG A 79 11.50 13.49 12.27
CA ARG A 79 10.47 12.94 11.39
C ARG A 79 9.63 11.99 12.22
N THR A 80 8.33 12.04 12.05
CA THR A 80 7.41 11.11 12.71
C THR A 80 6.43 10.60 11.66
N TYR A 81 6.17 9.30 11.69
CA TYR A 81 5.28 8.60 10.79
C TYR A 81 4.14 8.01 11.61
N TYR A 82 2.91 8.35 11.27
CA TYR A 82 1.71 7.83 11.90
C TYR A 82 0.85 7.17 10.83
N THR A 83 0.46 5.93 11.05
CA THR A 83 -0.34 5.20 10.08
C THR A 83 -0.92 3.93 10.66
N THR A 84 -1.98 3.44 10.05
CA THR A 84 -2.33 2.02 10.03
C THR A 84 -1.68 1.37 8.81
N ASN A 85 -1.83 0.07 8.65
CA ASN A 85 -1.52 -0.59 7.40
C ASN A 85 -2.55 -0.21 6.31
N GLY A 86 -2.20 -0.44 5.06
CA GLY A 86 -3.02 -0.16 3.89
C GLY A 86 -2.79 -1.17 2.77
N ASP A 87 -3.29 -0.84 1.60
CA ASP A 87 -3.31 -1.74 0.44
C ASP A 87 -2.13 -1.51 -0.52
N ILE A 88 -1.46 -0.34 -0.41
CA ILE A 88 -0.30 -0.03 -1.25
C ILE A 88 0.89 -0.88 -0.79
N ARG A 89 1.44 -1.66 -1.72
CA ARG A 89 2.63 -2.48 -1.51
C ARG A 89 3.84 -1.90 -2.24
N GLY A 90 5.03 -2.18 -1.70
CA GLY A 90 6.29 -1.67 -2.24
C GLY A 90 6.47 -0.16 -2.12
N GLY A 91 5.68 0.51 -1.30
CA GLY A 91 5.78 1.93 -0.99
C GLY A 91 6.60 2.22 0.26
N PRO A 92 6.70 3.51 0.65
CA PRO A 92 7.49 3.94 1.81
C PRO A 92 7.13 3.25 3.13
N LEU A 93 5.88 2.82 3.32
CA LEU A 93 5.48 2.10 4.53
C LEU A 93 6.14 0.72 4.60
N ASP A 94 6.17 -0.01 3.49
CA ASP A 94 6.77 -1.36 3.47
C ASP A 94 8.27 -1.29 3.77
N ASP A 95 8.99 -0.30 3.23
CA ASP A 95 10.41 -0.09 3.53
C ASP A 95 10.64 0.29 5.01
N LEU A 96 9.75 1.09 5.60
CA LEU A 96 9.82 1.42 7.03
C LEU A 96 9.53 0.20 7.91
N LEU A 97 8.58 -0.65 7.53
CA LEU A 97 8.26 -1.89 8.25
C LEU A 97 9.41 -2.90 8.16
N GLU A 98 10.05 -3.02 7.01
CA GLU A 98 11.24 -3.89 6.84
C GLU A 98 12.40 -3.40 7.71
N THR A 99 12.66 -2.08 7.70
CA THR A 99 13.67 -1.47 8.59
C THR A 99 13.33 -1.71 10.06
N ALA A 100 12.06 -1.53 10.43
CA ALA A 100 11.60 -1.78 11.80
C ALA A 100 11.77 -3.25 12.21
N ALA A 101 11.50 -4.19 11.32
CA ALA A 101 11.72 -5.61 11.55
C ALA A 101 13.21 -5.93 11.74
N GLY A 102 14.09 -5.29 10.96
CA GLY A 102 15.54 -5.39 11.14
C GLY A 102 15.99 -4.96 12.53
N ILE A 103 15.51 -3.80 12.97
CA ILE A 103 15.84 -3.25 14.29
C ILE A 103 15.28 -4.14 15.42
N LEU A 104 14.01 -4.50 15.36
CA LEU A 104 13.30 -5.16 16.46
C LEU A 104 13.63 -6.65 16.59
N HIS A 105 13.87 -7.34 15.49
CA HIS A 105 13.96 -8.80 15.48
C HIS A 105 15.34 -9.34 15.07
N ARG A 106 16.11 -8.56 14.26
CA ARG A 106 17.42 -8.99 13.77
C ARG A 106 18.59 -8.27 14.44
N GLY A 107 18.33 -7.31 15.33
CA GLY A 107 19.36 -6.54 16.04
C GLY A 107 20.18 -5.60 15.14
N GLU A 108 19.61 -5.16 14.03
CA GLU A 108 20.24 -4.20 13.13
C GLU A 108 20.34 -2.82 13.77
N ALA A 109 21.29 -2.01 13.32
CA ALA A 109 21.43 -0.64 13.81
C ALA A 109 20.20 0.22 13.48
N ASP A 110 19.75 1.01 14.45
CA ASP A 110 18.49 1.76 14.34
C ASP A 110 18.54 2.94 13.33
N GLY A 111 19.72 3.39 12.96
CA GLY A 111 19.87 4.52 12.05
C GLY A 111 19.13 5.79 12.48
N GLY A 112 18.70 5.87 13.75
CA GLY A 112 17.88 6.93 14.31
C GLY A 112 16.37 6.73 14.14
N LEU A 113 15.91 5.53 13.72
CA LEU A 113 14.50 5.15 13.68
C LEU A 113 14.11 4.45 14.99
N LEU A 114 13.08 4.96 15.66
CA LEU A 114 12.44 4.33 16.80
C LEU A 114 11.10 3.72 16.35
N PRO A 115 11.03 2.40 16.10
CA PRO A 115 9.78 1.75 15.72
C PRO A 115 8.88 1.55 16.94
N PHE A 116 7.59 1.85 16.77
CA PHE A 116 6.53 1.52 17.71
C PHE A 116 5.37 0.92 16.92
N LEU A 117 5.21 -0.38 17.00
CA LEU A 117 4.27 -1.16 16.20
C LEU A 117 3.18 -1.74 17.09
N CYS A 118 1.93 -1.39 16.79
CA CYS A 118 0.74 -1.98 17.39
C CYS A 118 0.02 -2.81 16.33
N ARG A 119 0.29 -4.10 16.28
CA ARG A 119 -0.30 -5.03 15.31
C ARG A 119 -0.37 -6.43 15.89
N LEU A 120 -1.15 -7.30 15.27
CA LEU A 120 -1.02 -8.74 15.50
C LEU A 120 0.33 -9.23 14.99
N ASP A 121 0.85 -10.30 15.55
CA ASP A 121 2.10 -10.92 15.10
C ASP A 121 1.86 -11.81 13.88
N SER A 122 0.71 -12.47 13.83
CA SER A 122 0.28 -13.28 12.70
C SER A 122 -1.23 -13.13 12.44
N ARG A 123 -1.68 -13.62 11.28
CA ARG A 123 -3.08 -13.54 10.88
C ARG A 123 -3.99 -14.43 11.72
N GLU A 124 -3.47 -15.58 12.13
CA GLU A 124 -4.19 -16.58 12.92
C GLU A 124 -4.59 -16.05 14.30
N GLU A 125 -3.82 -15.10 14.82
CA GLU A 125 -4.11 -14.48 16.14
C GLU A 125 -5.44 -13.70 16.17
N VAL A 126 -6.01 -13.39 15.01
CA VAL A 126 -7.28 -12.64 14.92
C VAL A 126 -8.45 -13.38 15.55
N ASP A 127 -8.38 -14.71 15.62
CA ASP A 127 -9.43 -15.57 16.15
C ASP A 127 -9.46 -15.63 17.68
N ASP A 128 -8.42 -15.11 18.33
CA ASP A 128 -8.37 -14.95 19.78
C ASP A 128 -8.46 -13.47 20.17
N GLU A 129 -9.60 -13.07 20.76
CA GLU A 129 -9.86 -11.70 21.20
C GLU A 129 -8.77 -11.16 22.15
N ALA A 130 -8.13 -12.02 22.95
CA ALA A 130 -7.08 -11.61 23.88
C ALA A 130 -5.87 -10.99 23.15
N ASN A 131 -5.65 -11.33 21.88
CA ASN A 131 -4.58 -10.77 21.06
C ASN A 131 -4.92 -9.40 20.48
N TRP A 132 -6.19 -9.02 20.37
CA TRP A 132 -6.59 -7.77 19.69
C TRP A 132 -6.01 -6.52 20.33
N GLN A 133 -5.70 -6.55 21.63
CA GLN A 133 -5.03 -5.45 22.32
C GLN A 133 -3.61 -5.19 21.79
N LYS A 134 -2.96 -6.15 21.14
CA LYS A 134 -1.67 -5.94 20.47
C LYS A 134 -1.79 -4.88 19.38
N ALA A 135 -2.85 -4.96 18.60
CA ALA A 135 -3.15 -3.99 17.55
C ALA A 135 -3.88 -2.75 18.06
N ASN A 136 -4.64 -2.88 19.13
CA ASN A 136 -5.48 -1.83 19.70
C ASN A 136 -5.23 -1.69 21.22
N PRO A 137 -4.12 -1.06 21.63
CA PRO A 137 -3.74 -1.01 23.06
C PRO A 137 -4.75 -0.32 24.00
N SER A 138 -5.70 0.42 23.44
CA SER A 138 -6.76 1.07 24.20
C SER A 138 -7.96 0.17 24.54
N LEU A 139 -8.08 -1.03 23.96
CA LEU A 139 -9.22 -1.92 24.15
C LEU A 139 -9.53 -2.23 25.63
N PRO A 140 -8.52 -2.48 26.50
CA PRO A 140 -8.80 -2.74 27.93
C PRO A 140 -9.49 -1.58 28.66
N TYR A 141 -9.39 -0.37 28.11
CA TYR A 141 -9.92 0.87 28.69
C TYR A 141 -11.15 1.40 27.97
N ARG A 142 -11.56 0.75 26.88
CA ARG A 142 -12.62 1.20 25.97
C ARG A 142 -13.60 0.07 25.65
N PRO A 143 -14.52 -0.24 26.57
CA PRO A 143 -15.54 -1.28 26.35
C PRO A 143 -16.40 -1.02 25.11
N ASP A 144 -16.73 0.25 24.84
CA ASP A 144 -17.44 0.68 23.64
C ASP A 144 -16.71 0.31 22.33
N LEU A 145 -15.40 0.53 22.30
CA LEU A 145 -14.55 0.16 21.17
C LEU A 145 -14.44 -1.37 21.01
N LEU A 146 -14.34 -2.09 22.13
CA LEU A 146 -14.27 -3.55 22.09
C LEU A 146 -15.54 -4.15 21.47
N GLU A 147 -16.73 -3.66 21.85
CA GLU A 147 -17.99 -4.12 21.26
C GLU A 147 -18.07 -3.80 19.75
N GLU A 148 -17.57 -2.65 19.35
CA GLU A 148 -17.46 -2.29 17.93
C GLU A 148 -16.57 -3.26 17.17
N VAL A 149 -15.35 -3.54 17.67
CA VAL A 149 -14.41 -4.48 17.05
C VAL A 149 -14.98 -5.90 17.00
N ARG A 150 -15.69 -6.35 18.05
CA ARG A 150 -16.40 -7.64 18.05
C ARG A 150 -17.45 -7.72 16.94
N ARG A 151 -18.20 -6.64 16.71
CA ARG A 151 -19.20 -6.58 15.64
C ARG A 151 -18.51 -6.67 14.28
N GLU A 152 -17.49 -5.86 14.04
CA GLU A 152 -16.71 -5.87 12.79
C GLU A 152 -16.05 -7.21 12.53
N TYR A 153 -15.51 -7.86 13.57
CA TYR A 153 -14.93 -9.21 13.46
C TYR A 153 -15.97 -10.24 12.99
N ARG A 154 -17.19 -10.23 13.56
CA ARG A 154 -18.26 -11.13 13.12
C ARG A 154 -18.67 -10.89 11.67
N GLU A 155 -18.77 -9.63 11.26
CA GLU A 155 -19.08 -9.25 9.88
C GLU A 155 -17.97 -9.72 8.93
N TRP A 156 -16.72 -9.49 9.30
CA TRP A 156 -15.57 -9.94 8.53
C TRP A 156 -15.50 -11.47 8.41
N LYS A 157 -15.72 -12.21 9.49
CA LYS A 157 -15.74 -13.68 9.48
C LYS A 157 -16.84 -14.23 8.56
N GLN A 158 -18.00 -13.59 8.50
CA GLN A 158 -19.10 -14.01 7.61
C GLN A 158 -18.78 -13.72 6.14
N SER A 159 -18.13 -12.63 5.86
CA SER A 159 -17.81 -12.21 4.49
C SER A 159 -16.57 -11.30 4.48
N PRO A 160 -15.37 -11.86 4.42
CA PRO A 160 -14.11 -11.08 4.41
C PRO A 160 -14.08 -10.04 3.31
N GLN A 161 -14.70 -10.32 2.16
CA GLN A 161 -14.76 -9.41 1.02
C GLN A 161 -15.58 -8.15 1.28
N LYS A 162 -16.55 -8.19 2.23
CA LYS A 162 -17.36 -7.01 2.58
C LYS A 162 -16.64 -6.04 3.51
N LEU A 163 -15.65 -6.52 4.25
CA LEU A 163 -14.89 -5.70 5.18
C LEU A 163 -13.37 -5.94 5.02
N PRO A 164 -12.81 -5.74 3.80
CA PRO A 164 -11.41 -6.04 3.52
C PRO A 164 -10.45 -5.23 4.40
N ALA A 165 -10.86 -4.02 4.80
CA ALA A 165 -10.07 -3.15 5.64
C ALA A 165 -9.99 -3.58 7.13
N PHE A 166 -10.71 -4.60 7.57
CA PHE A 166 -10.68 -5.04 8.97
C PHE A 166 -9.27 -5.46 9.41
N MET A 167 -8.61 -6.31 8.62
CA MET A 167 -7.25 -6.75 8.94
C MET A 167 -6.22 -5.63 8.87
N THR A 168 -6.33 -4.75 7.88
CA THR A 168 -5.37 -3.65 7.71
C THR A 168 -5.59 -2.52 8.72
N LYS A 169 -6.82 -2.18 9.04
CA LYS A 169 -7.14 -1.00 9.86
C LYS A 169 -7.43 -1.31 11.31
N ARG A 170 -8.01 -2.47 11.63
CA ARG A 170 -8.26 -2.88 13.03
C ARG A 170 -7.16 -3.74 13.58
N MET A 171 -6.65 -4.69 12.80
CA MET A 171 -5.60 -5.61 13.25
C MET A 171 -4.20 -5.17 12.83
N ASN A 172 -4.12 -4.12 12.03
CA ASN A 172 -2.91 -3.45 11.57
C ASN A 172 -1.91 -4.40 10.88
N LEU A 173 -2.45 -5.42 10.22
CA LEU A 173 -1.68 -6.32 9.35
C LEU A 173 -1.81 -5.87 7.89
N PRO A 174 -0.76 -6.03 7.08
CA PRO A 174 -0.87 -5.74 5.66
C PRO A 174 -1.91 -6.65 5.01
N GLN A 175 -2.55 -6.15 3.97
CA GLN A 175 -3.37 -6.99 3.12
C GLN A 175 -2.49 -8.10 2.55
N SER A 176 -2.91 -9.33 2.67
CA SER A 176 -2.17 -10.46 2.11
C SER A 176 -2.60 -10.71 0.67
N ASP A 177 -1.72 -11.32 -0.11
CA ASP A 177 -2.06 -11.75 -1.46
C ASP A 177 -3.25 -12.73 -1.46
N ALA A 178 -3.45 -13.48 -0.38
CA ALA A 178 -4.61 -14.34 -0.20
C ALA A 178 -5.96 -13.58 -0.17
N ASP A 179 -5.95 -12.29 0.24
CA ASP A 179 -7.18 -11.46 0.27
C ASP A 179 -7.61 -11.00 -1.13
N ILE A 180 -6.69 -11.03 -2.09
CA ILE A 180 -6.88 -10.60 -3.48
C ILE A 180 -6.68 -11.76 -4.47
N ALA A 181 -6.30 -12.93 -3.98
CA ALA A 181 -6.12 -14.11 -4.82
C ALA A 181 -7.46 -14.56 -5.44
N VAL A 182 -7.43 -14.92 -6.69
CA VAL A 182 -8.60 -15.47 -7.40
C VAL A 182 -9.01 -16.81 -6.81
N THR A 183 -8.03 -17.61 -6.38
CA THR A 183 -8.22 -18.92 -5.74
C THR A 183 -6.91 -19.35 -5.07
N ASP A 184 -6.93 -20.50 -4.39
CA ASP A 184 -5.73 -21.08 -3.78
C ASP A 184 -4.69 -21.50 -4.84
N TRP A 185 -3.41 -21.44 -4.47
CA TRP A 185 -2.30 -21.78 -5.37
C TRP A 185 -2.41 -23.20 -5.96
N GLU A 186 -2.92 -24.14 -5.18
CA GLU A 186 -3.13 -25.53 -5.64
C GLU A 186 -4.09 -25.59 -6.84
N ASN A 187 -5.15 -24.77 -6.82
CA ASN A 187 -6.09 -24.68 -7.93
C ASN A 187 -5.46 -24.01 -9.15
N ILE A 188 -4.62 -22.99 -8.93
CA ILE A 188 -3.87 -22.33 -10.01
C ILE A 188 -2.89 -23.32 -10.63
N ALA A 189 -2.10 -24.02 -9.81
CA ALA A 189 -1.14 -25.03 -10.28
C ALA A 189 -1.81 -26.20 -11.02
N ALA A 190 -3.04 -26.55 -10.65
CA ALA A 190 -3.82 -27.58 -11.34
C ALA A 190 -4.24 -27.18 -12.76
N THR A 191 -4.17 -25.90 -13.13
CA THR A 191 -4.43 -25.43 -14.49
C THR A 191 -3.23 -25.59 -15.42
N ASP A 192 -2.02 -25.83 -14.88
CA ASP A 192 -0.82 -26.08 -15.67
C ASP A 192 -0.90 -27.48 -16.30
N ARG A 193 -1.42 -27.53 -17.51
CA ARG A 193 -1.65 -28.73 -18.29
C ARG A 193 -1.05 -28.55 -19.67
N PRO A 194 -0.53 -29.64 -20.30
CA PRO A 194 -0.08 -29.58 -21.67
C PRO A 194 -1.19 -29.09 -22.60
N LEU A 195 -0.85 -28.19 -23.51
CA LEU A 195 -1.77 -27.74 -24.55
C LEU A 195 -2.13 -28.89 -25.48
N PRO A 196 -3.42 -29.16 -25.72
CA PRO A 196 -3.84 -30.11 -26.75
C PRO A 196 -3.66 -29.47 -28.14
N ASP A 197 -3.95 -30.25 -29.18
CA ASP A 197 -4.17 -29.69 -30.51
C ASP A 197 -5.44 -28.81 -30.48
N LEU A 198 -5.27 -27.53 -30.74
CA LEU A 198 -6.33 -26.51 -30.69
C LEU A 198 -6.99 -26.27 -32.04
N GLU A 199 -6.58 -26.97 -33.08
CA GLU A 199 -7.19 -26.86 -34.42
C GLU A 199 -8.70 -27.12 -34.35
N GLY A 200 -9.47 -26.23 -34.92
CA GLY A 200 -10.94 -26.30 -34.94
C GLY A 200 -11.64 -25.96 -33.63
N TRP A 201 -10.92 -25.52 -32.60
CA TRP A 201 -11.55 -25.00 -31.39
C TRP A 201 -12.09 -23.57 -31.60
N HIS A 202 -13.16 -23.24 -30.88
CA HIS A 202 -13.64 -21.87 -30.84
C HIS A 202 -12.61 -21.00 -30.07
N CYS A 203 -12.15 -19.94 -30.71
CA CYS A 203 -11.19 -19.01 -30.12
C CYS A 203 -11.82 -17.61 -29.98
N THR A 204 -11.58 -17.00 -28.84
CA THR A 204 -11.87 -15.58 -28.59
C THR A 204 -10.57 -14.90 -28.20
N ALA A 205 -10.23 -13.77 -28.86
CA ALA A 205 -9.04 -13.02 -28.56
C ALA A 205 -9.36 -11.75 -27.76
N GLY A 206 -8.52 -11.46 -26.78
CA GLY A 206 -8.48 -10.19 -26.05
C GLY A 206 -7.16 -9.46 -26.34
N LEU A 207 -7.21 -8.16 -26.58
CA LEU A 207 -6.03 -7.32 -26.77
C LEU A 207 -6.11 -6.13 -25.80
N ASP A 208 -5.08 -5.98 -24.98
CA ASP A 208 -4.84 -4.75 -24.23
C ASP A 208 -3.55 -4.11 -24.73
N TYR A 209 -3.65 -2.85 -25.15
CA TYR A 209 -2.55 -2.17 -25.81
C TYR A 209 -2.06 -0.97 -25.04
N ALA A 210 -0.78 -0.96 -24.73
CA ALA A 210 -0.06 0.20 -24.24
C ALA A 210 1.28 0.36 -24.96
N SER A 211 1.52 1.55 -25.51
CA SER A 211 2.76 1.81 -26.28
C SER A 211 4.00 1.96 -25.40
N MET A 212 3.89 2.52 -24.19
CA MET A 212 5.08 2.89 -23.41
C MET A 212 4.99 2.68 -21.88
N ARG A 213 3.85 2.89 -21.23
CA ARG A 213 3.77 2.97 -19.77
C ARG A 213 3.21 1.76 -19.07
N ASP A 214 2.62 0.88 -19.82
CA ASP A 214 1.97 -0.31 -19.34
C ASP A 214 2.40 -1.52 -20.18
N TRP A 215 1.85 -2.67 -19.90
CA TRP A 215 2.05 -3.86 -20.69
C TRP A 215 1.13 -3.84 -21.90
N ALA A 216 1.62 -4.29 -23.05
CA ALA A 216 0.74 -4.68 -24.13
C ALA A 216 0.57 -6.20 -24.04
N SER A 217 -0.66 -6.68 -24.13
CA SER A 217 -0.94 -8.12 -23.97
C SER A 217 -1.99 -8.59 -24.95
N VAL A 218 -1.79 -9.79 -25.43
CA VAL A 218 -2.78 -10.55 -26.22
C VAL A 218 -3.07 -11.85 -25.49
N ASP A 219 -4.33 -12.15 -25.35
CA ASP A 219 -4.80 -13.43 -24.81
C ASP A 219 -5.73 -14.10 -25.80
N LEU A 220 -5.49 -15.39 -26.06
CA LEU A 220 -6.29 -16.24 -26.91
C LEU A 220 -6.97 -17.30 -26.04
N HIS A 221 -8.28 -17.17 -25.87
CA HIS A 221 -9.11 -18.09 -25.10
C HIS A 221 -9.77 -19.13 -26.01
N PHE A 222 -9.38 -20.38 -25.84
CA PHE A 222 -9.91 -21.51 -26.59
C PHE A 222 -10.95 -22.29 -25.78
N LYS A 223 -12.06 -22.65 -26.43
CA LYS A 223 -13.15 -23.39 -25.81
C LYS A 223 -13.66 -24.53 -26.67
N ARG A 224 -13.79 -25.72 -26.07
CA ARG A 224 -14.50 -26.84 -26.64
C ARG A 224 -15.25 -27.63 -25.56
N GLY A 225 -16.58 -27.57 -25.55
CA GLY A 225 -17.38 -28.10 -24.46
C GLY A 225 -17.09 -27.41 -23.13
N GLU A 226 -16.68 -28.17 -22.13
CA GLU A 226 -16.27 -27.62 -20.81
C GLU A 226 -14.78 -27.32 -20.70
N GLU A 227 -13.99 -27.76 -21.67
CA GLU A 227 -12.55 -27.51 -21.69
C GLU A 227 -12.24 -26.05 -22.07
N ARG A 228 -11.23 -25.47 -21.41
CA ARG A 228 -10.73 -24.12 -21.62
C ARG A 228 -9.21 -24.16 -21.64
N PHE A 229 -8.61 -23.43 -22.57
CA PHE A 229 -7.17 -23.18 -22.63
C PHE A 229 -6.93 -21.74 -23.04
N ASP A 230 -5.93 -21.15 -22.43
CA ASP A 230 -5.52 -19.78 -22.71
C ASP A 230 -4.07 -19.75 -23.16
N ILE A 231 -3.79 -18.95 -24.17
CA ILE A 231 -2.44 -18.66 -24.65
C ILE A 231 -2.25 -17.15 -24.58
N SER A 232 -1.37 -16.71 -23.69
CA SER A 232 -1.09 -15.29 -23.51
C SER A 232 0.31 -14.92 -24.01
N ARG A 233 0.45 -13.71 -24.53
CA ARG A 233 1.72 -13.07 -24.85
C ARG A 233 1.68 -11.63 -24.39
N SER A 234 2.77 -11.19 -23.78
CA SER A 234 2.90 -9.82 -23.28
C SER A 234 4.18 -9.17 -23.79
N TRP A 235 4.10 -7.87 -24.04
CA TRP A 235 5.24 -7.05 -24.43
C TRP A 235 5.43 -5.92 -23.44
N LEU A 236 6.68 -5.65 -23.10
CA LEU A 236 7.05 -4.62 -22.15
C LEU A 236 8.05 -3.66 -22.79
N CYS A 237 7.72 -2.38 -22.81
CA CYS A 237 8.59 -1.34 -23.35
C CYS A 237 9.76 -1.06 -22.42
N LEU A 238 10.99 -1.28 -22.88
CA LEU A 238 12.22 -1.03 -22.11
C LEU A 238 12.46 0.46 -21.81
N ARG A 239 11.84 1.37 -22.56
CA ARG A 239 11.89 2.82 -22.32
C ARG A 239 10.84 3.31 -21.33
N SER A 240 10.02 2.40 -20.76
CA SER A 240 9.01 2.78 -19.78
C SER A 240 9.62 3.42 -18.55
N PRO A 241 9.18 4.61 -18.12
CA PRO A 241 9.65 5.24 -16.89
C PRO A 241 9.21 4.45 -15.63
N ASP A 242 8.24 3.56 -15.75
CA ASP A 242 7.70 2.76 -14.68
C ASP A 242 8.35 1.38 -14.56
N LEU A 243 9.29 1.04 -15.45
CA LEU A 243 9.97 -0.26 -15.48
C LEU A 243 10.62 -0.64 -14.14
N GLY A 244 11.21 0.34 -13.45
CA GLY A 244 11.83 0.13 -12.14
C GLY A 244 10.84 -0.17 -11.00
N ARG A 245 9.55 0.02 -11.22
CA ARG A 245 8.48 -0.28 -10.25
C ARG A 245 8.02 -1.74 -10.33
N ILE A 246 8.31 -2.41 -11.45
CA ILE A 246 7.96 -3.81 -11.65
C ILE A 246 8.94 -4.68 -10.87
N LYS A 247 8.50 -5.24 -9.75
CA LYS A 247 9.32 -6.09 -8.87
C LYS A 247 9.26 -7.57 -9.24
N ALA A 248 8.33 -7.96 -10.11
CA ALA A 248 8.20 -9.33 -10.58
C ALA A 248 9.37 -9.72 -11.47
N PRO A 249 9.81 -11.00 -11.47
CA PRO A 249 10.93 -11.49 -12.27
C PRO A 249 10.51 -11.73 -13.74
N TRP A 250 9.90 -10.73 -14.35
CA TRP A 250 9.31 -10.82 -15.69
C TRP A 250 10.31 -11.22 -16.79
N ARG A 251 11.62 -11.01 -16.56
CA ARG A 251 12.67 -11.43 -17.49
C ARG A 251 12.81 -12.95 -17.59
N ASP A 252 12.34 -13.64 -16.57
CA ASP A 252 12.38 -15.10 -16.50
C ASP A 252 11.09 -15.74 -17.06
N TRP A 253 10.10 -14.91 -17.41
CA TRP A 253 8.83 -15.36 -17.96
C TRP A 253 8.92 -15.50 -19.49
N GLY A 254 8.68 -16.72 -19.99
CA GLY A 254 8.78 -17.00 -21.43
C GLY A 254 7.72 -16.33 -22.29
N GLU A 255 6.62 -15.90 -21.66
CA GLU A 255 5.49 -15.24 -22.32
C GLU A 255 5.68 -13.73 -22.43
N VAL A 256 6.75 -13.16 -21.83
CA VAL A 256 7.02 -11.72 -21.84
C VAL A 256 8.19 -11.39 -22.76
N THR A 257 7.95 -10.51 -23.70
CA THR A 257 8.98 -10.01 -24.62
C THR A 257 9.30 -8.56 -24.31
N ALA A 258 10.57 -8.26 -24.05
CA ALA A 258 11.05 -6.89 -23.87
C ALA A 258 11.34 -6.26 -25.23
N VAL A 259 10.79 -5.07 -25.49
CA VAL A 259 10.96 -4.33 -26.74
C VAL A 259 11.30 -2.86 -26.48
N ASP A 260 12.00 -2.21 -27.42
CA ASP A 260 12.29 -0.80 -27.30
C ASP A 260 11.05 0.07 -27.50
N GLU A 261 10.13 -0.37 -28.33
CA GLU A 261 8.84 0.26 -28.60
C GLU A 261 7.81 -0.81 -28.97
N VAL A 262 6.60 -0.69 -28.43
CA VAL A 262 5.52 -1.60 -28.79
C VAL A 262 4.78 -1.00 -29.99
N GLU A 263 4.87 -1.67 -31.11
CA GLU A 263 4.16 -1.35 -32.33
C GLU A 263 3.22 -2.50 -32.71
N ILE A 264 2.00 -2.18 -33.10
CA ILE A 264 1.09 -3.14 -33.70
C ILE A 264 1.22 -3.01 -35.22
N ALA A 265 1.83 -4.01 -35.84
CA ALA A 265 1.87 -4.10 -37.31
C ALA A 265 0.53 -4.67 -37.78
N PRO A 266 -0.21 -3.94 -38.65
CA PRO A 266 -1.50 -4.44 -39.15
C PRO A 266 -1.42 -5.80 -39.84
N GLU A 267 -0.27 -6.10 -40.46
CA GLU A 267 0.01 -7.36 -41.13
C GLU A 267 0.01 -8.55 -40.14
N LEU A 268 0.51 -8.34 -38.93
CA LEU A 268 0.54 -9.38 -37.89
C LEU A 268 -0.86 -9.70 -37.33
N LEU A 269 -1.78 -8.74 -37.36
CA LEU A 269 -3.17 -8.97 -36.96
C LEU A 269 -3.96 -9.78 -37.99
N ALA A 270 -3.52 -9.80 -39.24
CA ALA A 270 -4.17 -10.55 -40.30
C ALA A 270 -3.83 -12.05 -40.30
N ASP A 271 -2.76 -12.45 -39.60
CA ASP A 271 -2.28 -13.84 -39.53
C ASP A 271 -2.84 -14.62 -38.32
N TYR A 272 -3.63 -13.99 -37.49
CA TYR A 272 -4.35 -14.57 -36.35
C TYR A 272 -5.87 -14.46 -36.53
#